data_5107832897bb8b2c08e474b16309e5d0
#
_entry.id   5107832897bb8b2c08e474b16309e5d0
#
_cell.length_a   1.000
_cell.length_b   1.000
_cell.length_c   1.000
_cell.angle_alpha   90.00
_cell.angle_beta   90.00
_cell.angle_gamma   90.00
#
_symmetry.space_group_name_H-M   'P 1'
#
loop_
_entity.id
_entity.type
_entity.pdbx_description
1 polymer ?
#
loop_
_entity_poly.entity_id
_entity_poly.type
_entity_poly.pdbx_seq_one_letter_code
_entity_poly.pdbx_strand_id
1 'polypeptide(L)'
;GQQMIYHAENVQLEEEIFNTLSVPRSTEYQVQLSDGTRVWLNSESELRYPVDFVGTERKVFLKGEAYFQVAKDATKPFRVVVNDMQVEALGTEFNINAYRDDNCLRTTLAEGKVRVSYPDTYQEYILEPGEQAVLKGGVITTEQVNVDDIIAWKKGRFVFSDMSLEAIAHQLERWYDVEIRFD
;
A
#
# COMPACT_ATOMS: atom_id res chain seq x y z
N GLY A 1 41.02 41.69 11.41
CA GLY A 1 40.70 40.31 11.68
C GLY A 1 39.21 40.09 11.47
N GLN A 2 38.78 39.30 10.44
CA GLN A 2 37.41 38.91 10.24
C GLN A 2 37.16 37.69 11.14
N GLN A 3 36.18 37.82 12.04
CA GLN A 3 35.73 36.74 12.89
C GLN A 3 34.54 36.04 12.20
N MET A 4 34.75 34.79 11.76
CA MET A 4 33.69 33.97 11.22
C MET A 4 32.94 33.34 12.41
N ILE A 5 31.67 33.71 12.60
CA ILE A 5 30.79 33.12 13.61
C ILE A 5 30.02 31.99 12.95
N TYR A 6 30.35 30.75 13.28
CA TYR A 6 29.55 29.59 12.91
C TYR A 6 28.38 29.49 13.87
N HIS A 7 27.16 29.74 13.39
CA HIS A 7 25.96 29.30 14.06
C HIS A 7 25.71 27.82 13.66
N ALA A 8 26.06 26.91 14.55
CA ALA A 8 25.57 25.56 14.45
C ALA A 8 24.05 25.59 14.78
N GLU A 9 23.20 25.60 13.77
CA GLU A 9 21.80 25.25 13.97
C GLU A 9 21.80 23.79 14.44
N ASN A 10 21.43 23.55 15.70
CA ASN A 10 21.08 22.23 16.19
C ASN A 10 19.78 21.80 15.47
N VAL A 11 19.91 21.24 14.28
CA VAL A 11 18.85 20.45 13.69
C VAL A 11 18.79 19.16 14.51
N GLN A 12 17.95 19.16 15.56
CA GLN A 12 17.49 17.91 16.15
C GLN A 12 16.73 17.17 15.01
N LEU A 13 17.37 16.19 14.43
CA LEU A 13 16.69 15.18 13.62
C LEU A 13 15.78 14.44 14.60
N GLU A 14 14.49 14.77 14.61
CA GLU A 14 13.50 13.97 15.30
C GLU A 14 13.53 12.59 14.65
N GLU A 15 13.93 11.57 15.41
CA GLU A 15 13.91 10.20 14.94
C GLU A 15 12.45 9.76 14.80
N GLU A 16 12.08 9.28 13.63
CA GLU A 16 10.75 8.71 13.42
C GLU A 16 10.59 7.42 14.23
N ILE A 17 9.62 7.42 15.14
CA ILE A 17 9.23 6.24 15.91
C ILE A 17 8.15 5.51 15.13
N PHE A 18 8.37 4.24 14.84
CA PHE A 18 7.46 3.41 14.05
C PHE A 18 6.63 2.46 14.91
N ASN A 19 5.36 2.33 14.55
CA ASN A 19 4.48 1.25 14.97
C ASN A 19 4.39 0.20 13.87
N THR A 20 4.10 -1.04 14.27
CA THR A 20 3.77 -2.13 13.35
C THR A 20 2.43 -2.73 13.76
N LEU A 21 1.46 -2.70 12.85
CA LEU A 21 0.17 -3.36 13.01
C LEU A 21 0.17 -4.62 12.14
N SER A 22 0.10 -5.79 12.79
CA SER A 22 0.02 -7.09 12.12
C SER A 22 -1.38 -7.66 12.28
N VAL A 23 -1.98 -8.04 11.17
CA VAL A 23 -3.34 -8.59 11.08
C VAL A 23 -3.24 -10.10 10.89
N PRO A 24 -3.78 -10.92 11.81
CA PRO A 24 -3.79 -12.36 11.65
C PRO A 24 -4.77 -12.81 10.55
N ARG A 25 -4.77 -14.11 10.26
CA ARG A 25 -5.79 -14.73 9.40
C ARG A 25 -7.18 -14.52 9.98
N SER A 26 -8.21 -14.62 9.16
CA SER A 26 -9.64 -14.47 9.53
C SER A 26 -10.00 -13.15 10.20
N THR A 27 -9.23 -12.10 9.98
CA THR A 27 -9.43 -10.81 10.64
C THR A 27 -9.11 -9.67 9.68
N GLU A 28 -9.80 -8.57 9.84
CA GLU A 28 -9.52 -7.29 9.19
C GLU A 28 -9.36 -6.21 10.25
N TYR A 29 -8.52 -5.22 10.00
CA TYR A 29 -8.38 -4.06 10.88
C TYR A 29 -8.45 -2.76 10.09
N GLN A 30 -9.03 -1.74 10.74
CA GLN A 30 -8.96 -0.38 10.27
C GLN A 30 -8.13 0.45 11.24
N VAL A 31 -7.22 1.26 10.72
CA VAL A 31 -6.42 2.21 11.49
C VAL A 31 -6.53 3.60 10.88
N GLN A 32 -6.53 4.63 11.71
CA GLN A 32 -6.38 6.02 11.30
C GLN A 32 -5.00 6.50 11.72
N LEU A 33 -4.24 7.00 10.74
CA LEU A 33 -2.90 7.55 10.95
C LEU A 33 -2.97 8.99 11.48
N SER A 34 -1.84 9.54 11.95
CA SER A 34 -1.76 10.87 12.55
C SER A 34 -2.15 12.01 11.59
N ASP A 35 -1.99 11.82 10.28
CA ASP A 35 -2.40 12.77 9.24
C ASP A 35 -3.90 12.71 8.87
N GLY A 36 -4.66 11.78 9.48
CA GLY A 36 -6.07 11.52 9.18
C GLY A 36 -6.29 10.50 8.07
N THR A 37 -5.25 9.97 7.43
CA THR A 37 -5.34 8.86 6.47
C THR A 37 -5.96 7.64 7.14
N ARG A 38 -6.94 7.01 6.49
CA ARG A 38 -7.55 5.75 6.93
C ARG A 38 -7.03 4.59 6.11
N VAL A 39 -6.68 3.52 6.78
CA VAL A 39 -6.15 2.30 6.16
C VAL A 39 -6.95 1.11 6.65
N TRP A 40 -7.51 0.33 5.73
CA TRP A 40 -8.10 -0.98 5.99
C TRP A 40 -7.08 -2.02 5.61
N LEU A 41 -6.74 -2.91 6.53
CA LEU A 41 -5.83 -4.03 6.30
C LEU A 41 -6.63 -5.32 6.23
N ASN A 42 -6.38 -6.08 5.18
CA ASN A 42 -6.96 -7.40 5.00
C ASN A 42 -6.22 -8.46 5.85
N SER A 43 -6.78 -9.66 5.93
CA SER A 43 -6.19 -10.80 6.63
C SER A 43 -4.74 -11.06 6.23
N GLU A 44 -3.90 -11.47 7.19
CA GLU A 44 -2.49 -11.80 6.96
C GLU A 44 -1.66 -10.64 6.38
N SER A 45 -1.99 -9.40 6.80
CA SER A 45 -1.31 -8.18 6.34
C SER A 45 -0.59 -7.47 7.48
N GLU A 46 0.43 -6.70 7.14
CA GLU A 46 1.23 -5.91 8.08
C GLU A 46 1.44 -4.51 7.54
N LEU A 47 1.17 -3.51 8.38
CA LEU A 47 1.47 -2.11 8.11
C LEU A 47 2.46 -1.57 9.13
N ARG A 48 3.62 -1.09 8.67
CA ARG A 48 4.56 -0.34 9.49
C ARG A 48 4.48 1.13 9.13
N TYR A 49 4.23 1.98 10.12
CA TYR A 49 3.98 3.41 9.94
C TYR A 49 4.56 4.22 11.10
N PRO A 50 4.98 5.48 10.89
CA PRO A 50 5.47 6.32 11.97
C PRO A 50 4.31 6.77 12.87
N VAL A 51 4.60 7.00 14.16
CA VAL A 51 3.64 7.59 15.10
C VAL A 51 3.18 8.95 14.60
N ASP A 52 4.12 9.77 14.16
CA ASP A 52 3.89 11.05 13.50
C ASP A 52 4.74 11.17 12.24
N PHE A 53 4.17 11.75 11.20
CA PHE A 53 4.91 12.01 9.97
C PHE A 53 5.77 13.26 10.13
N VAL A 54 7.06 13.08 10.36
CA VAL A 54 8.06 14.16 10.32
C VAL A 54 8.66 14.29 8.91
N GLY A 55 9.37 15.39 8.63
CA GLY A 55 10.01 15.58 7.32
C GLY A 55 9.05 15.95 6.20
N THR A 56 9.45 15.66 4.96
CA THR A 56 8.84 16.15 3.72
C THR A 56 7.89 15.14 3.04
N GLU A 57 7.78 13.94 3.57
CA GLU A 57 6.92 12.88 3.02
C GLU A 57 6.19 12.12 4.14
N ARG A 58 5.10 11.43 3.78
CA ARG A 58 4.33 10.53 4.65
C ARG A 58 4.57 9.10 4.17
N LYS A 59 5.54 8.41 4.77
CA LYS A 59 5.98 7.09 4.31
C LYS A 59 5.50 5.99 5.23
N VAL A 60 4.91 4.94 4.62
CA VAL A 60 4.49 3.71 5.28
C VAL A 60 4.98 2.48 4.51
N PHE A 61 5.02 1.33 5.16
CA PHE A 61 5.48 0.06 4.57
C PHE A 61 4.37 -0.97 4.72
N LEU A 62 4.05 -1.66 3.63
CA LEU A 62 2.99 -2.65 3.57
C LEU A 62 3.53 -4.04 3.19
N LYS A 63 2.98 -5.08 3.85
CA LYS A 63 3.00 -6.47 3.40
C LYS A 63 1.56 -6.97 3.37
N GLY A 64 1.19 -7.80 2.40
CA GLY A 64 -0.18 -8.28 2.22
C GLY A 64 -1.06 -7.27 1.48
N GLU A 65 -2.30 -7.09 1.91
CA GLU A 65 -3.28 -6.26 1.22
C GLU A 65 -3.85 -5.16 2.11
N ALA A 66 -3.93 -3.96 1.55
CA ALA A 66 -4.56 -2.83 2.22
C ALA A 66 -5.23 -1.87 1.24
N TYR A 67 -6.33 -1.28 1.70
CA TYR A 67 -6.99 -0.15 1.06
C TYR A 67 -6.67 1.13 1.81
N PHE A 68 -6.24 2.14 1.08
CA PHE A 68 -5.86 3.45 1.59
C PHE A 68 -6.87 4.50 1.17
N GLN A 69 -7.35 5.28 2.14
CA GLN A 69 -8.05 6.53 1.90
C GLN A 69 -7.16 7.65 2.44
N VAL A 70 -6.35 8.21 1.56
CA VAL A 70 -5.28 9.14 1.92
C VAL A 70 -5.84 10.53 2.15
N ALA A 71 -5.51 11.15 3.28
CA ALA A 71 -5.82 12.53 3.57
C ALA A 71 -5.14 13.47 2.56
N LYS A 72 -5.90 14.47 2.05
CA LYS A 72 -5.40 15.41 1.04
C LYS A 72 -4.35 16.33 1.65
N ASP A 73 -3.14 16.25 1.15
CA ASP A 73 -2.04 17.17 1.41
C ASP A 73 -1.10 17.19 0.21
N ALA A 74 -1.20 18.22 -0.60
CA ALA A 74 -0.38 18.39 -1.80
C ALA A 74 1.08 18.78 -1.50
N THR A 75 1.36 19.22 -0.28
CA THR A 75 2.69 19.66 0.12
C THR A 75 3.55 18.52 0.65
N LYS A 76 2.92 17.40 1.08
CA LYS A 76 3.57 16.27 1.70
C LYS A 76 3.05 14.96 1.11
N PRO A 77 3.70 14.41 0.08
CA PRO A 77 3.23 13.21 -0.61
C PRO A 77 3.14 12.01 0.35
N PHE A 78 2.12 11.18 0.15
CA PHE A 78 1.95 9.93 0.87
C PHE A 78 2.56 8.80 0.04
N ARG A 79 3.45 8.01 0.64
CA ARG A 79 4.17 6.93 -0.03
C ARG A 79 3.99 5.60 0.67
N VAL A 80 3.53 4.62 -0.07
CA VAL A 80 3.50 3.23 0.37
C VAL A 80 4.65 2.48 -0.29
N VAL A 81 5.54 1.93 0.52
CA VAL A 81 6.64 1.07 0.07
C VAL A 81 6.22 -0.38 0.25
N VAL A 82 6.31 -1.14 -0.83
CA VAL A 82 5.94 -2.56 -0.88
C VAL A 82 7.02 -3.32 -1.62
N ASN A 83 7.81 -4.11 -0.90
CA ASN A 83 9.05 -4.68 -1.45
C ASN A 83 9.88 -3.58 -2.13
N ASP A 84 10.14 -3.71 -3.44
CA ASP A 84 10.91 -2.76 -4.24
C ASP A 84 10.02 -1.74 -4.99
N MET A 85 8.68 -1.83 -4.84
CA MET A 85 7.75 -0.91 -5.48
C MET A 85 7.38 0.24 -4.55
N GLN A 86 7.19 1.41 -5.12
CA GLN A 86 6.72 2.59 -4.42
C GLN A 86 5.44 3.12 -5.08
N VAL A 87 4.44 3.39 -4.25
CA VAL A 87 3.16 3.98 -4.64
C VAL A 87 3.03 5.34 -3.99
N GLU A 88 2.95 6.40 -4.80
CA GLU A 88 2.85 7.79 -4.33
C GLU A 88 1.45 8.35 -4.60
N ALA A 89 0.88 9.00 -3.59
CA ALA A 89 -0.47 9.56 -3.61
C ALA A 89 -0.52 10.96 -2.96
N LEU A 90 -1.42 11.82 -3.45
CA LEU A 90 -1.60 13.19 -2.95
C LEU A 90 -3.02 13.45 -2.39
N GLY A 91 -3.73 12.42 -1.98
CA GLY A 91 -5.11 12.50 -1.52
C GLY A 91 -6.02 11.70 -2.43
N THR A 92 -5.86 10.40 -2.39
CA THR A 92 -6.43 9.42 -3.31
C THR A 92 -6.97 8.22 -2.54
N GLU A 93 -7.82 7.44 -3.19
CA GLU A 93 -8.29 6.15 -2.69
C GLU A 93 -7.79 5.03 -3.60
N PHE A 94 -7.06 4.06 -3.04
CA PHE A 94 -6.48 2.95 -3.80
C PHE A 94 -6.30 1.70 -2.96
N ASN A 95 -6.26 0.55 -3.64
CA ASN A 95 -5.96 -0.75 -3.04
C ASN A 95 -4.57 -1.22 -3.49
N ILE A 96 -3.81 -1.80 -2.58
CA ILE A 96 -2.59 -2.54 -2.92
C ILE A 96 -2.77 -3.98 -2.45
N ASN A 97 -2.55 -4.93 -3.37
CA ASN A 97 -2.46 -6.36 -3.07
C ASN A 97 -1.04 -6.84 -3.37
N ALA A 98 -0.34 -7.28 -2.33
CA ALA A 98 1.08 -7.64 -2.36
C ALA A 98 1.38 -8.90 -1.55
N TYR A 99 0.48 -9.86 -1.55
CA TYR A 99 0.75 -11.16 -0.96
C TYR A 99 1.84 -11.88 -1.74
N ARG A 100 2.77 -12.50 -1.02
CA ARG A 100 3.95 -13.16 -1.61
C ARG A 100 3.61 -14.37 -2.45
N ASP A 101 2.54 -15.07 -2.11
CA ASP A 101 2.03 -16.26 -2.79
C ASP A 101 1.30 -15.94 -4.09
N ASP A 102 0.91 -14.69 -4.33
CA ASP A 102 0.24 -14.25 -5.57
C ASP A 102 1.20 -14.02 -6.76
N ASN A 103 2.53 -14.12 -6.54
CA ASN A 103 3.58 -13.92 -7.56
C ASN A 103 3.50 -12.61 -8.37
N CYS A 104 2.69 -11.67 -7.95
CA CYS A 104 2.56 -10.34 -8.54
C CYS A 104 2.08 -9.35 -7.49
N LEU A 105 2.36 -8.07 -7.73
CA LEU A 105 1.90 -6.99 -6.90
C LEU A 105 0.93 -6.15 -7.73
N ARG A 106 -0.23 -5.83 -7.16
CA ARG A 106 -1.28 -5.05 -7.84
C ARG A 106 -1.57 -3.78 -7.07
N THR A 107 -1.68 -2.67 -7.80
CA THR A 107 -2.14 -1.38 -7.27
C THR A 107 -3.33 -0.93 -8.10
N THR A 108 -4.50 -0.79 -7.48
CA THR A 108 -5.76 -0.41 -8.14
C THR A 108 -6.22 0.94 -7.65
N LEU A 109 -6.46 1.87 -8.56
CA LEU A 109 -6.91 3.21 -8.22
C LEU A 109 -8.44 3.32 -8.23
N ALA A 110 -9.00 3.75 -7.09
CA ALA A 110 -10.43 4.02 -6.95
C ALA A 110 -10.78 5.49 -7.21
N GLU A 111 -10.01 6.45 -6.64
CA GLU A 111 -10.25 7.88 -6.79
C GLU A 111 -8.94 8.67 -6.77
N GLY A 112 -8.86 9.72 -7.60
CA GLY A 112 -7.72 10.64 -7.66
C GLY A 112 -6.67 10.23 -8.67
N LYS A 113 -5.38 10.31 -8.29
CA LYS A 113 -4.22 9.91 -9.09
C LYS A 113 -3.16 9.28 -8.22
N VAL A 114 -2.59 8.18 -8.71
CA VAL A 114 -1.51 7.45 -8.06
C VAL A 114 -0.37 7.28 -9.05
N ARG A 115 0.85 7.53 -8.56
CA ARG A 115 2.08 7.20 -9.27
C ARG A 115 2.61 5.89 -8.71
N VAL A 116 2.80 4.91 -9.57
CA VAL A 116 3.44 3.63 -9.27
C VAL A 116 4.81 3.63 -9.88
N SER A 117 5.85 3.38 -9.10
CA SER A 117 7.23 3.34 -9.58
C SER A 117 7.97 2.11 -9.07
N TYR A 118 8.86 1.60 -9.90
CA TYR A 118 9.78 0.53 -9.57
C TYR A 118 11.21 1.07 -9.78
N PRO A 119 11.86 1.56 -8.72
CA PRO A 119 13.08 2.35 -8.82
C PRO A 119 14.22 1.69 -9.60
N ASP A 120 14.38 0.38 -9.44
CA ASP A 120 15.48 -0.36 -10.08
C ASP A 120 15.35 -0.47 -11.61
N THR A 121 14.17 -0.21 -12.17
CA THR A 121 13.89 -0.32 -13.61
C THR A 121 13.61 1.02 -14.28
N TYR A 122 13.55 2.11 -13.52
CA TYR A 122 13.09 3.43 -13.98
C TYR A 122 11.68 3.41 -14.60
N GLN A 123 10.88 2.38 -14.31
CA GLN A 123 9.49 2.31 -14.76
C GLN A 123 8.62 3.14 -13.82
N GLU A 124 7.81 3.98 -14.40
CA GLU A 124 6.87 4.85 -13.70
C GLU A 124 5.55 4.92 -14.49
N TYR A 125 4.44 4.76 -13.78
CA TYR A 125 3.09 4.84 -14.36
C TYR A 125 2.20 5.69 -13.48
N ILE A 126 1.38 6.53 -14.11
CA ILE A 126 0.34 7.30 -13.42
C ILE A 126 -0.98 6.62 -13.75
N LEU A 127 -1.68 6.15 -12.72
CA LEU A 127 -2.98 5.51 -12.86
C LEU A 127 -4.10 6.55 -12.81
N GLU A 128 -5.12 6.31 -13.62
CA GLU A 128 -6.43 6.96 -13.58
C GLU A 128 -7.45 6.04 -12.88
N PRO A 129 -8.58 6.59 -12.33
CA PRO A 129 -9.60 5.76 -11.69
C PRO A 129 -10.11 4.61 -12.57
N GLY A 130 -10.16 3.41 -12.01
CA GLY A 130 -10.49 2.18 -12.74
C GLY A 130 -9.30 1.44 -13.32
N GLU A 131 -8.10 2.01 -13.23
CA GLU A 131 -6.88 1.33 -13.67
C GLU A 131 -6.19 0.57 -12.55
N GLN A 132 -5.58 -0.55 -12.93
CA GLN A 132 -4.72 -1.37 -12.08
C GLN A 132 -3.33 -1.50 -12.72
N ALA A 133 -2.29 -1.22 -11.94
CA ALA A 133 -0.92 -1.60 -12.27
C ALA A 133 -0.62 -2.97 -11.70
N VAL A 134 -0.02 -3.83 -12.50
CA VAL A 134 0.43 -5.18 -12.13
C VAL A 134 1.94 -5.27 -12.32
N LEU A 135 2.67 -5.43 -11.23
CA LEU A 135 4.10 -5.74 -11.25
C LEU A 135 4.30 -7.25 -11.19
N LYS A 136 4.87 -7.82 -12.24
CA LYS A 136 5.20 -9.25 -12.34
C LYS A 136 6.55 -9.43 -13.04
N GLY A 137 7.45 -10.18 -12.42
CA GLY A 137 8.77 -10.45 -13.00
C GLY A 137 9.60 -9.19 -13.30
N GLY A 138 9.44 -8.10 -12.52
CA GLY A 138 10.15 -6.83 -12.72
C GLY A 138 9.56 -5.93 -13.82
N VAL A 139 8.41 -6.29 -14.39
CA VAL A 139 7.71 -5.51 -15.42
C VAL A 139 6.38 -5.03 -14.88
N ILE A 140 6.09 -3.72 -15.04
CA ILE A 140 4.79 -3.14 -14.74
C ILE A 140 3.95 -3.11 -16.02
N THR A 141 2.72 -3.61 -15.93
CA THR A 141 1.68 -3.47 -16.95
C THR A 141 0.47 -2.78 -16.33
N THR A 142 -0.37 -2.16 -17.15
CA THR A 142 -1.61 -1.52 -16.69
C THR A 142 -2.81 -2.14 -17.41
N GLU A 143 -3.93 -2.26 -16.69
CA GLU A 143 -5.18 -2.79 -17.21
C GLU A 143 -6.39 -2.08 -16.59
N GLN A 144 -7.54 -2.12 -17.26
CA GLN A 144 -8.80 -1.63 -16.72
C GLN A 144 -9.47 -2.74 -15.90
N VAL A 145 -9.97 -2.37 -14.72
CA VAL A 145 -10.62 -3.32 -13.80
C VAL A 145 -11.90 -2.75 -13.21
N ASN A 146 -12.76 -3.64 -12.71
CA ASN A 146 -13.87 -3.24 -11.86
C ASN A 146 -13.37 -3.02 -10.42
N VAL A 147 -13.23 -1.78 -10.01
CA VAL A 147 -12.71 -1.42 -8.67
C VAL A 147 -13.59 -2.00 -7.56
N ASP A 148 -14.93 -2.01 -7.72
CA ASP A 148 -15.85 -2.53 -6.70
C ASP A 148 -15.63 -4.02 -6.43
N ASP A 149 -15.20 -4.79 -7.43
CA ASP A 149 -14.86 -6.20 -7.26
C ASP A 149 -13.56 -6.37 -6.49
N ILE A 150 -12.54 -5.56 -6.80
CA ILE A 150 -11.24 -5.60 -6.13
C ILE A 150 -11.35 -5.25 -4.64
N ILE A 151 -12.17 -4.25 -4.30
CA ILE A 151 -12.32 -3.77 -2.91
C ILE A 151 -13.51 -4.41 -2.17
N ALA A 152 -14.16 -5.43 -2.75
CA ALA A 152 -15.33 -6.10 -2.18
C ALA A 152 -15.02 -6.73 -0.81
N TRP A 153 -13.77 -7.14 -0.59
CA TRP A 153 -13.30 -7.70 0.68
C TRP A 153 -13.56 -6.78 1.88
N LYS A 154 -13.46 -5.45 1.73
CA LYS A 154 -13.80 -4.46 2.79
C LYS A 154 -15.26 -4.55 3.27
N LYS A 155 -16.11 -5.25 2.53
CA LYS A 155 -17.53 -5.49 2.84
C LYS A 155 -17.79 -6.96 3.12
N GLY A 156 -16.74 -7.74 3.40
CA GLY A 156 -16.84 -9.18 3.67
C GLY A 156 -17.30 -10.00 2.46
N ARG A 157 -17.03 -9.56 1.24
CA ARG A 157 -17.44 -10.26 0.02
C ARG A 157 -16.23 -10.62 -0.82
N PHE A 158 -16.32 -11.75 -1.51
CA PHE A 158 -15.35 -12.17 -2.53
C PHE A 158 -15.97 -12.06 -3.91
N VAL A 159 -15.18 -11.57 -4.83
CA VAL A 159 -15.47 -11.58 -6.25
C VAL A 159 -14.28 -12.22 -6.96
N PHE A 160 -14.50 -13.37 -7.57
CA PHE A 160 -13.48 -14.12 -8.29
C PHE A 160 -13.74 -13.98 -9.78
N SER A 161 -13.02 -13.09 -10.44
CA SER A 161 -13.08 -12.91 -11.90
C SER A 161 -11.74 -13.30 -12.50
N ASP A 162 -11.74 -14.25 -13.43
CA ASP A 162 -10.56 -14.72 -14.18
C ASP A 162 -9.35 -15.14 -13.30
N MET A 163 -9.63 -15.68 -12.12
CA MET A 163 -8.63 -16.16 -11.17
C MET A 163 -8.40 -17.66 -11.30
N SER A 164 -7.16 -18.11 -11.10
CA SER A 164 -6.86 -19.54 -10.95
C SER A 164 -7.45 -20.11 -9.66
N LEU A 165 -7.73 -21.42 -9.64
CA LEU A 165 -8.20 -22.09 -8.41
C LEU A 165 -7.21 -21.96 -7.24
N GLU A 166 -5.91 -21.96 -7.53
CA GLU A 166 -4.86 -21.74 -6.53
C GLU A 166 -4.96 -20.34 -5.90
N ALA A 167 -5.12 -19.30 -6.72
CA ALA A 167 -5.27 -17.92 -6.23
C ALA A 167 -6.56 -17.75 -5.40
N ILE A 168 -7.66 -18.41 -5.80
CA ILE A 168 -8.91 -18.44 -5.02
C ILE A 168 -8.68 -19.17 -3.68
N ALA A 169 -7.99 -20.32 -3.71
CA ALA A 169 -7.68 -21.08 -2.50
C ALA A 169 -6.88 -20.25 -1.51
N HIS A 170 -5.81 -19.57 -1.94
CA HIS A 170 -5.02 -18.70 -1.07
C HIS A 170 -5.84 -17.58 -0.43
N GLN A 171 -6.79 -16.97 -1.15
CA GLN A 171 -7.68 -15.98 -0.56
C GLN A 171 -8.58 -16.61 0.51
N LEU A 172 -9.19 -17.76 0.24
CA LEU A 172 -10.06 -18.46 1.18
C LEU A 172 -9.28 -18.96 2.40
N GLU A 173 -8.08 -19.45 2.23
CA GLU A 173 -7.18 -19.87 3.32
C GLU A 173 -6.88 -18.71 4.29
N ARG A 174 -6.59 -17.52 3.76
CA ARG A 174 -6.35 -16.32 4.57
C ARG A 174 -7.60 -15.86 5.34
N TRP A 175 -8.77 -15.95 4.70
CA TRP A 175 -10.03 -15.45 5.27
C TRP A 175 -10.68 -16.40 6.27
N TYR A 176 -10.56 -17.69 6.07
CA TYR A 176 -11.22 -18.71 6.91
C TYR A 176 -10.24 -19.45 7.82
N ASP A 177 -8.95 -19.12 7.75
CA ASP A 177 -7.87 -19.82 8.47
C ASP A 177 -7.94 -21.33 8.28
N VAL A 178 -8.05 -21.76 7.03
CA VAL A 178 -8.10 -23.14 6.59
C VAL A 178 -6.91 -23.47 5.68
N GLU A 179 -6.64 -24.74 5.46
CA GLU A 179 -5.70 -25.23 4.47
C GLU A 179 -6.48 -25.95 3.35
N ILE A 180 -6.29 -25.53 2.09
CA ILE A 180 -6.93 -26.12 0.92
C ILE A 180 -5.89 -26.92 0.14
N ARG A 181 -6.14 -28.21 -0.07
CA ARG A 181 -5.29 -29.11 -0.82
C ARG A 181 -6.00 -29.55 -2.08
N PHE A 182 -5.28 -29.59 -3.17
CA PHE A 182 -5.74 -30.14 -4.44
C PHE A 182 -5.21 -31.58 -4.57
N ASP A 183 -6.06 -32.51 -4.94
CA ASP A 183 -5.71 -33.91 -5.22
C ASP A 183 -5.21 -34.09 -6.66
#